data_f70d1be00f3e16cbedfba9bf5c5d1c6a
#
_entry.id   f70d1be00f3e16cbedfba9bf5c5d1c6a
#
_cell.length_a   1.000
_cell.length_b   1.000
_cell.length_c   1.000
_cell.angle_alpha   90.00
_cell.angle_beta   90.00
_cell.angle_gamma   90.00
#
_symmetry.space_group_name_H-M   'P 1'
#
loop_
_entity.id
_entity.type
_entity.pdbx_description
1 polymer ?
#
loop_
_entity_poly.entity_id
_entity_poly.type
_entity_poly.pdbx_seq_one_letter_code
_entity_poly.pdbx_strand_id
1 'polypeptide(L)'
;RDNDGTFAYRAAYMRKGEDKERMHQVSTFLIRENNEELTWFFTQDITDVIKKQDELRELNLLLDGILNNIPVYLFVKDPENDFRYLYWNKAFADHSGIPASKAIGHTDYEVFPSHGDAEKFRKDDLELLQTHKRIDMQETYLSATGKARIVQTLKALVPMEGRKPLLIGISWDITNLQNIEQELIKARIKAEQSDRLKSAFLANMSHEIRTPLNAIVGFSQLLPAAETAEEKKLYSGIINQNSDILL
;
A
#
# COMPACT_ATOMS: atom_id res chain seq x y z
N ARG A 1 -27.82 9.36 43.14
CA ARG A 1 -28.61 10.25 44.01
C ARG A 1 -27.82 11.52 44.15
N ASP A 2 -28.22 12.56 43.43
CA ASP A 2 -27.74 13.88 43.78
C ASP A 2 -28.44 14.29 45.08
N ASN A 3 -27.75 15.03 45.95
CA ASN A 3 -28.20 15.39 47.31
C ASN A 3 -29.49 16.23 47.35
N ASP A 4 -30.13 16.49 46.19
CA ASP A 4 -31.28 17.39 46.00
C ASP A 4 -32.62 16.69 45.73
N GLY A 5 -32.73 15.37 45.93
CA GLY A 5 -33.98 14.66 45.72
C GLY A 5 -34.40 14.48 44.27
N THR A 6 -33.48 14.72 43.32
CA THR A 6 -33.68 14.53 41.89
C THR A 6 -33.29 13.11 41.45
N PHE A 7 -34.12 12.44 40.68
CA PHE A 7 -33.85 11.13 40.09
C PHE A 7 -33.99 11.23 38.57
N ALA A 8 -32.99 10.75 37.84
CA ALA A 8 -33.09 10.58 36.41
C ALA A 8 -32.85 9.13 36.03
N TYR A 9 -33.70 8.55 35.19
CA TYR A 9 -33.54 7.22 34.65
C TYR A 9 -34.01 7.13 33.21
N ARG A 10 -33.61 6.10 32.50
CA ARG A 10 -34.09 5.81 31.14
C ARG A 10 -35.11 4.66 31.21
N ALA A 11 -36.19 4.80 30.51
CA ALA A 11 -37.22 3.78 30.42
C ALA A 11 -37.66 3.56 28.97
N ALA A 12 -37.81 2.30 28.61
CA ALA A 12 -38.44 1.92 27.36
C ALA A 12 -39.96 2.11 27.49
N TYR A 13 -40.56 2.74 26.51
CA TYR A 13 -41.97 3.04 26.47
C TYR A 13 -42.57 2.61 25.13
N MET A 14 -43.69 1.86 25.18
CA MET A 14 -44.46 1.52 24.00
C MET A 14 -45.81 2.23 24.04
N ARG A 15 -46.05 3.09 23.07
CA ARG A 15 -47.29 3.83 22.96
C ARG A 15 -48.42 2.88 22.50
N LYS A 16 -49.56 2.94 23.14
CA LYS A 16 -50.72 2.10 22.80
C LYS A 16 -51.12 2.33 21.33
N GLY A 17 -51.00 1.27 20.52
CA GLY A 17 -51.26 1.29 19.08
C GLY A 17 -50.08 1.57 18.18
N GLU A 18 -48.85 1.69 18.71
CA GLU A 18 -47.60 1.71 17.96
C GLU A 18 -46.82 0.42 18.23
N ASP A 19 -46.27 -0.18 17.18
CA ASP A 19 -45.41 -1.37 17.27
C ASP A 19 -43.93 -1.03 17.50
N LYS A 20 -43.62 0.23 17.83
CA LYS A 20 -42.23 0.69 18.02
C LYS A 20 -42.02 1.09 19.49
N GLU A 21 -40.98 0.51 20.07
CA GLU A 21 -40.45 0.90 21.36
C GLU A 21 -39.76 2.23 21.27
N ARG A 22 -40.04 3.14 22.21
CA ARG A 22 -39.39 4.45 22.33
C ARG A 22 -38.62 4.52 23.63
N MET A 23 -37.50 5.16 23.64
CA MET A 23 -36.69 5.39 24.82
C MET A 23 -36.91 6.78 25.37
N HIS A 24 -37.40 6.84 26.61
CA HIS A 24 -37.63 8.11 27.29
C HIS A 24 -36.62 8.30 28.43
N GLN A 25 -36.08 9.50 28.54
CA GLN A 25 -35.43 9.94 29.75
C GLN A 25 -36.45 10.59 30.67
N VAL A 26 -36.56 10.03 31.87
CA VAL A 26 -37.50 10.51 32.91
C VAL A 26 -36.68 11.18 34.00
N SER A 27 -37.00 12.42 34.30
CA SER A 27 -36.44 13.16 35.43
C SER A 27 -37.54 13.49 36.41
N THR A 28 -37.31 13.21 37.69
CA THR A 28 -38.28 13.45 38.75
C THR A 28 -37.73 14.43 39.73
N PHE A 29 -38.56 15.38 40.11
CA PHE A 29 -38.22 16.45 41.09
C PHE A 29 -39.24 16.42 42.21
N LEU A 30 -38.75 16.46 43.43
CA LEU A 30 -39.59 16.57 44.62
C LEU A 30 -39.63 18.07 45.03
N ILE A 31 -40.83 18.65 44.99
CA ILE A 31 -41.05 20.06 45.42
C ILE A 31 -41.92 20.02 46.67
N ARG A 32 -41.49 20.77 47.68
CA ARG A 32 -42.27 20.97 48.91
C ARG A 32 -42.86 22.37 48.90
N GLU A 33 -44.18 22.42 48.88
CA GLU A 33 -44.94 23.67 48.93
C GLU A 33 -46.09 23.51 49.93
N ASN A 34 -46.25 24.49 50.86
CA ASN A 34 -47.36 24.51 51.85
C ASN A 34 -47.53 23.23 52.69
N ASN A 35 -46.44 22.58 53.09
CA ASN A 35 -46.43 21.32 53.84
C ASN A 35 -46.89 20.07 53.02
N GLU A 36 -47.03 20.22 51.71
CA GLU A 36 -47.31 19.09 50.77
C GLU A 36 -46.07 18.79 49.95
N GLU A 37 -45.82 17.50 49.68
CA GLU A 37 -44.76 17.02 48.78
C GLU A 37 -45.36 16.73 47.40
N LEU A 38 -44.89 17.49 46.41
CA LEU A 38 -45.29 17.33 45.03
C LEU A 38 -44.15 16.71 44.24
N THR A 39 -44.43 15.67 43.49
CA THR A 39 -43.46 15.03 42.59
C THR A 39 -43.75 15.43 41.15
N TRP A 40 -42.82 16.16 40.55
CA TRP A 40 -42.90 16.53 39.15
C TRP A 40 -42.13 15.56 38.27
N PHE A 41 -42.73 15.15 37.14
CA PHE A 41 -42.13 14.27 36.16
C PHE A 41 -41.89 15.06 34.87
N PHE A 42 -40.67 15.01 34.40
CA PHE A 42 -40.31 15.51 33.09
C PHE A 42 -39.85 14.33 32.22
N THR A 43 -40.48 14.13 31.07
CA THR A 43 -40.13 13.05 30.16
C THR A 43 -39.72 13.61 28.80
N GLN A 44 -38.60 13.15 28.29
CA GLN A 44 -38.09 13.46 26.97
C GLN A 44 -37.92 12.21 26.15
N ASP A 45 -38.48 12.17 24.95
CA ASP A 45 -38.22 11.12 23.98
C ASP A 45 -36.78 11.28 23.46
N ILE A 46 -35.91 10.32 23.76
CA ILE A 46 -34.52 10.29 23.38
C ILE A 46 -34.20 9.18 22.37
N THR A 47 -35.23 8.59 21.76
CA THR A 47 -35.12 7.45 20.85
C THR A 47 -34.17 7.76 19.68
N ASP A 48 -34.35 8.90 19.01
CA ASP A 48 -33.53 9.29 17.86
C ASP A 48 -32.10 9.64 18.28
N VAL A 49 -31.95 10.21 19.49
CA VAL A 49 -30.60 10.50 20.03
C VAL A 49 -29.83 9.23 20.28
N ILE A 50 -30.46 8.23 20.90
CA ILE A 50 -29.81 6.93 21.17
C ILE A 50 -29.48 6.22 19.85
N LYS A 51 -30.42 6.17 18.89
CA LYS A 51 -30.17 5.56 17.58
C LYS A 51 -28.98 6.19 16.87
N LYS A 52 -28.92 7.54 16.82
CA LYS A 52 -27.76 8.23 16.22
C LYS A 52 -26.46 7.96 16.95
N GLN A 53 -26.50 7.85 18.28
CA GLN A 53 -25.30 7.49 19.06
C GLN A 53 -24.83 6.07 18.76
N ASP A 54 -25.75 5.12 18.65
CA ASP A 54 -25.43 3.73 18.33
C ASP A 54 -24.89 3.60 16.90
N GLU A 55 -25.53 4.25 15.91
CA GLU A 55 -25.05 4.30 14.53
C GLU A 55 -23.64 4.89 14.43
N LEU A 56 -23.37 5.99 15.14
CA LEU A 56 -22.03 6.60 15.20
C LEU A 56 -21.01 5.66 15.85
N ARG A 57 -21.43 4.96 16.91
CA ARG A 57 -20.56 3.99 17.59
C ARG A 57 -20.23 2.80 16.69
N GLU A 58 -21.21 2.24 16.00
CA GLU A 58 -20.99 1.15 15.04
C GLU A 58 -20.08 1.59 13.89
N LEU A 59 -20.31 2.79 13.33
CA LEU A 59 -19.46 3.33 12.29
C LEU A 59 -18.02 3.52 12.76
N ASN A 60 -17.82 4.07 13.96
CA ASN A 60 -16.48 4.24 14.53
C ASN A 60 -15.79 2.90 14.76
N LEU A 61 -16.49 1.88 15.28
CA LEU A 61 -15.95 0.53 15.46
C LEU A 61 -15.56 -0.11 14.12
N LEU A 62 -16.39 0.07 13.09
CA LEU A 62 -16.10 -0.41 11.74
C LEU A 62 -14.85 0.29 11.16
N LEU A 63 -14.79 1.62 11.25
CA LEU A 63 -13.64 2.39 10.78
C LEU A 63 -12.35 1.98 11.50
N ASP A 64 -12.37 1.90 12.82
CA ASP A 64 -11.22 1.44 13.60
C ASP A 64 -10.81 0.02 13.21
N GLY A 65 -11.79 -0.87 13.02
CA GLY A 65 -11.53 -2.23 12.54
C GLY A 65 -10.85 -2.26 11.17
N ILE A 66 -11.32 -1.46 10.22
CA ILE A 66 -10.72 -1.36 8.88
C ILE A 66 -9.32 -0.77 8.98
N LEU A 67 -9.18 0.41 9.58
CA LEU A 67 -7.93 1.17 9.62
C LEU A 67 -6.80 0.45 10.36
N ASN A 68 -7.13 -0.38 11.36
CA ASN A 68 -6.14 -1.16 12.10
C ASN A 68 -5.80 -2.52 11.48
N ASN A 69 -6.58 -3.00 10.50
CA ASN A 69 -6.32 -4.28 9.82
C ASN A 69 -5.77 -4.13 8.40
N ILE A 70 -5.78 -2.94 7.81
CA ILE A 70 -5.13 -2.70 6.51
C ILE A 70 -3.60 -2.68 6.68
N PRO A 71 -2.83 -3.29 5.74
CA PRO A 71 -1.37 -3.36 5.82
C PRO A 71 -0.71 -2.07 5.30
N VAL A 72 -1.21 -0.91 5.73
CA VAL A 72 -0.66 0.40 5.42
C VAL A 72 -0.41 1.18 6.70
N TYR A 73 0.60 2.03 6.71
CA TYR A 73 0.95 2.91 7.82
C TYR A 73 0.16 4.20 7.66
N LEU A 74 -0.84 4.40 8.51
CA LEU A 74 -1.75 5.54 8.43
C LEU A 74 -1.55 6.47 9.61
N PHE A 75 -1.44 7.76 9.31
CA PHE A 75 -1.44 8.81 10.33
C PHE A 75 -2.23 10.03 9.86
N VAL A 76 -2.70 10.79 10.83
CA VAL A 76 -3.34 12.09 10.61
C VAL A 76 -2.69 13.11 11.53
N LYS A 77 -2.40 14.30 11.00
CA LYS A 77 -1.84 15.43 11.76
C LYS A 77 -2.72 16.67 11.68
N ASP A 78 -2.65 17.49 12.71
CA ASP A 78 -3.33 18.78 12.78
C ASP A 78 -2.36 19.93 12.50
N PRO A 79 -2.40 20.55 11.30
CA PRO A 79 -1.56 21.69 10.98
C PRO A 79 -1.81 22.93 11.84
N GLU A 80 -3.02 23.09 12.40
CA GLU A 80 -3.32 24.20 13.30
C GLU A 80 -2.71 24.02 14.70
N ASN A 81 -2.43 22.76 15.07
CA ASN A 81 -1.84 22.41 16.36
C ASN A 81 -0.42 21.85 16.19
N ASP A 82 0.44 22.61 15.50
CA ASP A 82 1.86 22.28 15.30
C ASP A 82 2.09 20.89 14.69
N PHE A 83 1.22 20.43 13.80
CA PHE A 83 1.27 19.11 13.16
C PHE A 83 1.33 17.96 14.16
N ARG A 84 0.68 18.09 15.32
CA ARG A 84 0.54 16.98 16.25
C ARG A 84 -0.29 15.87 15.66
N TYR A 85 0.11 14.62 15.94
CA TYR A 85 -0.62 13.46 15.50
C TYR A 85 -1.98 13.37 16.16
N LEU A 86 -3.03 13.26 15.36
CA LEU A 86 -4.40 12.99 15.79
C LEU A 86 -4.76 11.51 15.66
N TYR A 87 -4.12 10.82 14.73
CA TYR A 87 -4.37 9.40 14.48
C TYR A 87 -3.07 8.70 14.08
N TRP A 88 -2.96 7.44 14.51
CA TRP A 88 -1.82 6.57 14.30
C TRP A 88 -2.32 5.13 14.34
N ASN A 89 -2.37 4.42 13.21
CA ASN A 89 -2.93 3.08 13.19
C ASN A 89 -1.98 2.01 13.74
N LYS A 90 -2.54 0.83 14.00
CA LYS A 90 -1.79 -0.31 14.53
C LYS A 90 -0.64 -0.73 13.63
N ALA A 91 -0.85 -0.78 12.31
CA ALA A 91 0.20 -1.18 11.36
C ALA A 91 1.41 -0.24 11.42
N PHE A 92 1.19 1.07 11.60
CA PHE A 92 2.29 2.02 11.78
C PHE A 92 2.97 1.86 13.14
N ALA A 93 2.21 1.60 14.20
CA ALA A 93 2.77 1.32 15.53
C ALA A 93 3.67 0.08 15.52
N ASP A 94 3.20 -1.00 14.91
CA ASP A 94 3.95 -2.26 14.79
C ASP A 94 5.23 -2.09 13.94
N HIS A 95 5.16 -1.29 12.88
CA HIS A 95 6.30 -1.04 11.98
C HIS A 95 7.36 -0.14 12.61
N SER A 96 6.94 1.00 13.19
CA SER A 96 7.86 1.98 13.79
C SER A 96 8.38 1.56 15.17
N GLY A 97 7.70 0.63 15.83
CA GLY A 97 7.94 0.30 17.24
C GLY A 97 7.44 1.37 18.22
N ILE A 98 6.68 2.35 17.73
CA ILE A 98 6.16 3.47 18.54
C ILE A 98 4.65 3.27 18.71
N PRO A 99 4.15 3.00 19.92
CA PRO A 99 2.73 2.81 20.15
C PRO A 99 1.95 4.12 19.94
N ALA A 100 0.70 4.01 19.48
CA ALA A 100 -0.17 5.16 19.23
C ALA A 100 -0.30 6.11 20.44
N SER A 101 -0.30 5.56 21.65
CA SER A 101 -0.35 6.35 22.91
C SER A 101 0.86 7.28 23.12
N LYS A 102 1.98 7.02 22.45
CA LYS A 102 3.17 7.89 22.46
C LYS A 102 3.22 8.84 21.27
N ALA A 103 2.49 8.55 20.21
CA ALA A 103 2.46 9.39 19.00
C ALA A 103 1.34 10.42 19.06
N ILE A 104 0.13 10.02 19.46
CA ILE A 104 -1.04 10.91 19.48
C ILE A 104 -0.81 12.08 20.46
N GLY A 105 -1.08 13.30 19.99
CA GLY A 105 -0.86 14.54 20.73
C GLY A 105 0.58 15.07 20.68
N HIS A 106 1.51 14.38 20.03
CA HIS A 106 2.92 14.75 19.92
C HIS A 106 3.30 15.12 18.49
N THR A 107 4.39 15.89 18.34
CA THR A 107 4.97 16.28 17.05
C THR A 107 5.98 15.23 16.56
N ASP A 108 6.44 15.33 15.30
CA ASP A 108 7.52 14.46 14.78
C ASP A 108 8.78 14.51 15.63
N TYR A 109 9.15 15.70 16.13
CA TYR A 109 10.34 15.90 16.96
C TYR A 109 10.26 15.22 18.32
N GLU A 110 9.04 15.07 18.86
CA GLU A 110 8.79 14.40 20.13
C GLU A 110 8.66 12.88 19.97
N VAL A 111 8.25 12.42 18.79
CA VAL A 111 7.95 11.01 18.49
C VAL A 111 9.18 10.27 17.95
N PHE A 112 9.93 10.88 17.01
CA PHE A 112 11.05 10.22 16.36
C PHE A 112 12.39 10.55 17.02
N PRO A 113 13.25 9.54 17.29
CA PRO A 113 14.57 9.76 17.90
C PRO A 113 15.53 10.55 17.01
N SER A 114 15.36 10.43 15.66
CA SER A 114 16.19 11.11 14.68
C SER A 114 15.64 12.51 14.39
N HIS A 115 16.37 13.55 14.81
CA HIS A 115 16.01 14.91 14.45
C HIS A 115 16.00 15.16 12.93
N GLY A 116 16.89 14.50 12.18
CA GLY A 116 16.95 14.64 10.72
C GLY A 116 15.69 14.12 10.02
N ASP A 117 15.14 13.00 10.49
CA ASP A 117 13.89 12.44 9.94
C ASP A 117 12.71 13.34 10.30
N ALA A 118 12.63 13.81 11.54
CA ALA A 118 11.58 14.71 11.99
C ALA A 118 11.58 16.03 11.21
N GLU A 119 12.76 16.60 10.93
CA GLU A 119 12.90 17.83 10.14
C GLU A 119 12.46 17.62 8.69
N LYS A 120 12.83 16.49 8.08
CA LYS A 120 12.38 16.11 6.73
C LYS A 120 10.85 16.00 6.68
N PHE A 121 10.25 15.27 7.63
CA PHE A 121 8.80 15.11 7.67
C PHE A 121 8.08 16.45 7.83
N ARG A 122 8.59 17.32 8.69
CA ARG A 122 8.06 18.68 8.88
C ARG A 122 8.15 19.53 7.62
N LYS A 123 9.27 19.46 6.90
CA LYS A 123 9.46 20.19 5.64
C LYS A 123 8.44 19.76 4.60
N ASP A 124 8.25 18.46 4.41
CA ASP A 124 7.26 17.91 3.49
C ASP A 124 5.83 18.34 3.86
N ASP A 125 5.52 18.30 5.16
CA ASP A 125 4.20 18.68 5.68
C ASP A 125 3.92 20.18 5.46
N LEU A 126 4.93 21.04 5.62
CA LEU A 126 4.83 22.47 5.32
C LEU A 126 4.68 22.73 3.82
N GLU A 127 5.42 22.02 2.97
CA GLU A 127 5.30 22.11 1.52
C GLU A 127 3.90 21.73 1.06
N LEU A 128 3.35 20.63 1.59
CA LEU A 128 1.99 20.21 1.32
C LEU A 128 0.96 21.27 1.71
N LEU A 129 1.13 21.88 2.89
CA LEU A 129 0.23 22.93 3.38
C LEU A 129 0.28 24.20 2.52
N GLN A 130 1.46 24.56 2.00
CA GLN A 130 1.65 25.73 1.15
C GLN A 130 1.15 25.53 -0.28
N THR A 131 1.48 24.38 -0.85
CA THR A 131 1.20 24.08 -2.26
C THR A 131 -0.18 23.49 -2.50
N HIS A 132 -0.78 22.88 -1.49
CA HIS A 132 -2.01 22.08 -1.58
C HIS A 132 -1.90 20.92 -2.58
N LYS A 133 -0.68 20.58 -3.01
CA LYS A 133 -0.43 19.48 -3.95
C LYS A 133 -0.10 18.23 -3.18
N ARG A 134 -0.80 17.16 -3.47
CA ARG A 134 -0.50 15.82 -2.95
C ARG A 134 0.97 15.48 -3.15
N ILE A 135 1.61 15.01 -2.11
CA ILE A 135 2.98 14.49 -2.15
C ILE A 135 2.90 12.98 -2.32
N ASP A 136 3.64 12.45 -3.30
CA ASP A 136 3.71 11.03 -3.61
C ASP A 136 5.18 10.70 -3.86
N MET A 137 5.80 9.97 -2.93
CA MET A 137 7.25 9.73 -2.96
C MET A 137 7.62 8.34 -2.46
N GLN A 138 8.78 7.88 -2.92
CA GLN A 138 9.42 6.68 -2.37
C GLN A 138 10.51 7.07 -1.40
N GLU A 139 10.56 6.38 -0.28
CA GLU A 139 11.55 6.62 0.77
C GLU A 139 12.17 5.30 1.24
N THR A 140 13.44 5.36 1.61
CA THR A 140 14.06 4.27 2.35
C THR A 140 13.92 4.54 3.83
N TYR A 141 13.36 3.58 4.54
CA TYR A 141 13.06 3.67 5.96
C TYR A 141 13.68 2.48 6.71
N LEU A 142 14.15 2.71 7.93
CA LEU A 142 14.63 1.65 8.82
C LEU A 142 13.47 1.20 9.72
N SER A 143 13.09 -0.07 9.60
CA SER A 143 12.08 -0.67 10.50
C SER A 143 12.57 -0.73 11.94
N ALA A 144 11.67 -0.97 12.90
CA ALA A 144 12.02 -1.19 14.31
C ALA A 144 13.07 -2.29 14.53
N THR A 145 13.19 -3.24 13.59
CA THR A 145 14.20 -4.31 13.61
C THR A 145 15.52 -3.93 12.94
N GLY A 146 15.70 -2.66 12.52
CA GLY A 146 16.89 -2.17 11.83
C GLY A 146 17.04 -2.61 10.36
N LYS A 147 16.02 -3.24 9.77
CA LYS A 147 16.02 -3.61 8.35
C LYS A 147 15.59 -2.42 7.49
N ALA A 148 16.37 -2.14 6.45
CA ALA A 148 15.98 -1.17 5.44
C ALA A 148 14.75 -1.67 4.67
N ARG A 149 13.77 -0.78 4.52
CA ARG A 149 12.53 -1.01 3.77
C ARG A 149 12.33 0.14 2.78
N ILE A 150 11.73 -0.16 1.68
CA ILE A 150 11.32 0.85 0.70
C ILE A 150 9.83 1.04 0.90
N VAL A 151 9.43 2.26 1.24
CA VAL A 151 8.03 2.63 1.44
C VAL A 151 7.60 3.63 0.38
N GLN A 152 6.39 3.45 -0.12
CA GLN A 152 5.70 4.46 -0.90
C GLN A 152 4.88 5.29 0.07
N THR A 153 5.08 6.60 0.10
CA THR A 153 4.37 7.53 0.99
C THR A 153 3.52 8.49 0.19
N LEU A 154 2.27 8.59 0.56
CA LEU A 154 1.30 9.54 0.04
C LEU A 154 0.89 10.49 1.16
N LYS A 155 1.03 11.80 0.95
CA LYS A 155 0.50 12.81 1.87
C LYS A 155 -0.51 13.70 1.14
N ALA A 156 -1.64 13.99 1.77
CA ALA A 156 -2.70 14.83 1.22
C ALA A 156 -3.38 15.66 2.32
N LEU A 157 -4.02 16.74 1.93
CA LEU A 157 -4.89 17.54 2.79
C LEU A 157 -6.34 17.06 2.67
N VAL A 158 -6.97 16.84 3.81
CA VAL A 158 -8.40 16.50 3.91
C VAL A 158 -9.13 17.74 4.39
N PRO A 159 -10.02 18.32 3.56
CA PRO A 159 -10.80 19.48 3.97
C PRO A 159 -11.74 19.12 5.11
N MET A 160 -11.83 20.01 6.07
CA MET A 160 -12.71 19.87 7.24
C MET A 160 -13.67 21.04 7.31
N GLU A 161 -14.92 20.78 7.69
CA GLU A 161 -15.93 21.81 7.84
C GLU A 161 -15.63 22.70 9.05
N GLY A 162 -15.60 24.01 8.87
CA GLY A 162 -15.41 24.99 9.94
C GLY A 162 -14.00 25.09 10.53
N ARG A 163 -12.98 24.39 9.95
CA ARG A 163 -11.57 24.46 10.39
C ARG A 163 -10.61 24.26 9.20
N LYS A 164 -9.31 24.50 9.41
CA LYS A 164 -8.30 24.20 8.42
C LYS A 164 -8.23 22.69 8.10
N PRO A 165 -7.74 22.34 6.90
CA PRO A 165 -7.64 20.95 6.51
C PRO A 165 -6.70 20.16 7.41
N LEU A 166 -7.01 18.89 7.63
CA LEU A 166 -6.11 17.94 8.28
C LEU A 166 -5.14 17.36 7.25
N LEU A 167 -3.94 17.01 7.70
CA LEU A 167 -2.97 16.28 6.90
C LEU A 167 -3.15 14.78 7.16
N ILE A 168 -3.36 14.02 6.09
CA ILE A 168 -3.34 12.56 6.12
C ILE A 168 -2.08 12.05 5.42
N GLY A 169 -1.41 11.09 6.04
CA GLY A 169 -0.31 10.35 5.43
C GLY A 169 -0.60 8.86 5.41
N ILE A 170 -0.34 8.25 4.26
CA ILE A 170 -0.48 6.81 4.04
C ILE A 170 0.83 6.31 3.45
N SER A 171 1.45 5.31 4.08
CA SER A 171 2.66 4.68 3.57
C SER A 171 2.48 3.16 3.54
N TRP A 172 3.10 2.50 2.57
CA TRP A 172 3.09 1.04 2.48
C TRP A 172 4.43 0.51 2.01
N ASP A 173 4.79 -0.67 2.51
CA ASP A 173 6.04 -1.35 2.19
C ASP A 173 5.98 -1.92 0.77
N ILE A 174 6.85 -1.45 -0.12
CA ILE A 174 6.98 -1.93 -1.50
C ILE A 174 8.27 -2.72 -1.70
N THR A 175 9.00 -3.07 -0.65
CA THR A 175 10.31 -3.74 -0.73
C THR A 175 10.23 -5.05 -1.54
N ASN A 176 9.23 -5.88 -1.25
CA ASN A 176 9.04 -7.14 -1.97
C ASN A 176 8.68 -6.91 -3.44
N LEU A 177 7.84 -5.92 -3.73
CA LEU A 177 7.44 -5.57 -5.10
C LEU A 177 8.66 -5.14 -5.91
N GLN A 178 9.49 -4.26 -5.36
CA GLN A 178 10.73 -3.80 -6.00
C GLN A 178 11.73 -4.93 -6.22
N ASN A 179 11.90 -5.83 -5.24
CA ASN A 179 12.78 -6.98 -5.40
C ASN A 179 12.31 -7.91 -6.53
N ILE A 180 11.01 -8.23 -6.57
CA ILE A 180 10.42 -9.05 -7.63
C ILE A 180 10.60 -8.38 -9.00
N GLU A 181 10.36 -7.09 -9.10
CA GLU A 181 10.56 -6.33 -10.34
C GLU A 181 12.02 -6.40 -10.82
N GLN A 182 12.97 -6.20 -9.92
CA GLN A 182 14.39 -6.32 -10.25
C GLN A 182 14.79 -7.73 -10.68
N GLU A 183 14.30 -8.77 -10.01
CA GLU A 183 14.53 -10.15 -10.41
C GLU A 183 13.95 -10.46 -11.78
N LEU A 184 12.74 -9.97 -12.07
CA LEU A 184 12.10 -10.11 -13.38
C LEU A 184 12.92 -9.44 -14.48
N ILE A 185 13.40 -8.22 -14.26
CA ILE A 185 14.27 -7.51 -15.21
C ILE A 185 15.54 -8.31 -15.48
N LYS A 186 16.21 -8.82 -14.43
CA LYS A 186 17.43 -9.64 -14.58
C LYS A 186 17.16 -10.93 -15.38
N ALA A 187 16.05 -11.62 -15.07
CA ALA A 187 15.65 -12.84 -15.77
C ALA A 187 15.35 -12.57 -17.26
N ARG A 188 14.66 -11.47 -17.56
CA ARG A 188 14.37 -11.03 -18.92
C ARG A 188 15.64 -10.76 -19.72
N ILE A 189 16.58 -9.98 -19.16
CA ILE A 189 17.87 -9.68 -19.81
C ILE A 189 18.62 -10.98 -20.13
N LYS A 190 18.67 -11.91 -19.17
CA LYS A 190 19.32 -13.22 -19.37
C LYS A 190 18.66 -14.05 -20.48
N ALA A 191 17.33 -14.06 -20.54
CA ALA A 191 16.60 -14.75 -21.60
C ALA A 191 16.88 -14.13 -22.97
N GLU A 192 16.82 -12.80 -23.10
CA GLU A 192 17.11 -12.07 -24.33
C GLU A 192 18.56 -12.33 -24.81
N GLN A 193 19.53 -12.36 -23.91
CA GLN A 193 20.93 -12.71 -24.23
C GLN A 193 21.05 -14.15 -24.74
N SER A 194 20.38 -15.10 -24.08
CA SER A 194 20.37 -16.50 -24.51
C SER A 194 19.78 -16.67 -25.91
N ASP A 195 18.68 -15.99 -26.21
CA ASP A 195 18.04 -16.05 -27.52
C ASP A 195 18.90 -15.44 -28.63
N ARG A 196 19.58 -14.31 -28.34
CA ARG A 196 20.55 -13.72 -29.27
C ARG A 196 21.71 -14.68 -29.56
N LEU A 197 22.28 -15.31 -28.52
CA LEU A 197 23.35 -16.28 -28.67
C LEU A 197 22.92 -17.49 -29.49
N LYS A 198 21.72 -18.04 -29.21
CA LYS A 198 21.14 -19.15 -30.02
C LYS A 198 20.98 -18.75 -31.49
N SER A 199 20.42 -17.57 -31.74
CA SER A 199 20.21 -17.08 -33.11
C SER A 199 21.52 -16.88 -33.88
N ALA A 200 22.52 -16.29 -33.24
CA ALA A 200 23.85 -16.10 -33.79
C ALA A 200 24.54 -17.47 -34.06
N PHE A 201 24.43 -18.40 -33.09
CA PHE A 201 24.98 -19.74 -33.23
C PHE A 201 24.34 -20.48 -34.44
N LEU A 202 23.01 -20.48 -34.54
CA LEU A 202 22.29 -21.12 -35.67
C LEU A 202 22.63 -20.47 -37.01
N ALA A 203 22.77 -19.12 -37.04
CA ALA A 203 23.17 -18.44 -38.28
C ALA A 203 24.59 -18.84 -38.72
N ASN A 204 25.56 -18.84 -37.78
CA ASN A 204 26.93 -19.22 -38.03
C ASN A 204 27.02 -20.71 -38.45
N MET A 205 26.37 -21.62 -37.71
CA MET A 205 26.33 -23.03 -38.03
C MET A 205 25.74 -23.28 -39.44
N SER A 206 24.65 -22.58 -39.76
CA SER A 206 24.04 -22.70 -41.11
C SER A 206 25.01 -22.30 -42.21
N HIS A 207 25.83 -21.27 -41.95
CA HIS A 207 26.85 -20.81 -42.91
C HIS A 207 28.02 -21.79 -43.03
N GLU A 208 28.53 -22.27 -41.87
CA GLU A 208 29.64 -23.23 -41.79
C GLU A 208 29.28 -24.59 -42.40
N ILE A 209 28.05 -25.05 -42.33
CA ILE A 209 27.54 -26.27 -42.97
C ILE A 209 27.30 -26.05 -44.45
N ARG A 210 26.72 -24.91 -44.86
CA ARG A 210 26.35 -24.65 -46.24
C ARG A 210 27.58 -24.60 -47.19
N THR A 211 28.68 -24.02 -46.71
CA THR A 211 29.89 -23.85 -47.55
C THR A 211 30.49 -25.17 -48.01
N PRO A 212 30.84 -26.13 -47.11
CA PRO A 212 31.35 -27.42 -47.54
C PRO A 212 30.31 -28.26 -48.27
N LEU A 213 29.02 -28.16 -47.88
CA LEU A 213 27.94 -28.89 -48.56
C LEU A 213 27.80 -28.45 -50.03
N ASN A 214 27.86 -27.12 -50.29
CA ASN A 214 27.81 -26.62 -51.67
C ASN A 214 29.01 -27.07 -52.50
N ALA A 215 30.20 -27.15 -51.89
CA ALA A 215 31.39 -27.69 -52.54
C ALA A 215 31.22 -29.17 -52.90
N ILE A 216 30.73 -30.01 -51.95
CA ILE A 216 30.46 -31.42 -52.19
C ILE A 216 29.44 -31.59 -53.33
N VAL A 217 28.29 -30.89 -53.27
CA VAL A 217 27.24 -30.97 -54.28
C VAL A 217 27.76 -30.50 -55.66
N GLY A 218 28.43 -29.34 -55.70
CA GLY A 218 28.95 -28.78 -56.94
C GLY A 218 29.99 -29.68 -57.63
N PHE A 219 30.95 -30.16 -56.90
CA PHE A 219 32.00 -31.04 -57.48
C PHE A 219 31.46 -32.46 -57.75
N SER A 220 30.47 -32.96 -57.03
CA SER A 220 29.79 -34.19 -57.33
C SER A 220 29.04 -34.15 -58.68
N GLN A 221 28.48 -33.00 -59.06
CA GLN A 221 27.82 -32.77 -60.33
C GLN A 221 28.81 -32.68 -61.49
N LEU A 222 30.00 -32.15 -61.22
CA LEU A 222 31.08 -32.05 -62.25
C LEU A 222 31.82 -33.37 -62.48
N LEU A 223 31.92 -34.22 -61.45
CA LEU A 223 32.69 -35.47 -61.50
C LEU A 223 32.35 -36.38 -62.65
N PRO A 224 31.06 -36.60 -63.03
CA PRO A 224 30.73 -37.44 -64.24
C PRO A 224 31.18 -36.84 -65.57
N ALA A 225 31.32 -35.52 -65.66
CA ALA A 225 31.76 -34.80 -66.85
C ALA A 225 33.27 -34.60 -66.95
N ALA A 226 34.03 -35.08 -66.00
CA ALA A 226 35.50 -34.96 -65.97
C ALA A 226 36.08 -35.90 -67.11
N GLU A 227 36.85 -35.27 -67.99
CA GLU A 227 37.45 -35.97 -69.15
C GLU A 227 38.80 -36.60 -68.80
N THR A 228 39.56 -36.00 -67.90
CA THR A 228 40.92 -36.46 -67.53
C THR A 228 40.95 -37.17 -66.20
N ALA A 229 41.92 -38.09 -65.98
CA ALA A 229 42.14 -38.76 -64.71
C ALA A 229 42.59 -37.74 -63.59
N GLU A 230 43.25 -36.63 -63.92
CA GLU A 230 43.66 -35.57 -63.03
C GLU A 230 42.46 -34.77 -62.53
N GLU A 231 41.53 -34.40 -63.38
CA GLU A 231 40.26 -33.75 -62.98
C GLU A 231 39.44 -34.61 -62.02
N LYS A 232 39.27 -35.92 -62.32
CA LYS A 232 38.56 -36.87 -61.45
C LYS A 232 39.19 -36.94 -60.05
N LYS A 233 40.51 -37.01 -60.03
CA LYS A 233 41.27 -37.03 -58.77
C LYS A 233 41.12 -35.72 -57.96
N LEU A 234 41.16 -34.58 -58.67
CA LEU A 234 40.98 -33.25 -58.05
C LEU A 234 39.58 -33.13 -57.45
N TYR A 235 38.51 -33.41 -58.22
CA TYR A 235 37.12 -33.28 -57.75
C TYR A 235 36.82 -34.22 -56.58
N SER A 236 37.28 -35.46 -56.66
CA SER A 236 37.16 -36.42 -55.57
C SER A 236 37.90 -35.94 -54.30
N GLY A 237 39.08 -35.34 -54.47
CA GLY A 237 39.85 -34.74 -53.33
C GLY A 237 39.10 -33.63 -52.62
N ILE A 238 38.49 -32.71 -53.41
CA ILE A 238 37.70 -31.61 -52.87
C ILE A 238 36.45 -32.13 -52.14
N ILE A 239 35.76 -33.12 -52.71
CA ILE A 239 34.58 -33.73 -52.08
C ILE A 239 34.95 -34.38 -50.74
N ASN A 240 36.02 -35.17 -50.71
CA ASN A 240 36.48 -35.82 -49.50
C ASN A 240 36.89 -34.82 -48.41
N GLN A 241 37.70 -33.82 -48.79
CA GLN A 241 38.12 -32.77 -47.83
C GLN A 241 36.96 -32.00 -47.22
N ASN A 242 35.92 -31.67 -48.02
CA ASN A 242 34.74 -30.96 -47.50
C ASN A 242 33.80 -31.90 -46.72
N SER A 243 33.81 -33.20 -47.02
CA SER A 243 33.10 -34.20 -46.20
C SER A 243 33.70 -34.39 -44.83
N ASP A 244 35.05 -34.39 -44.73
CA ASP A 244 35.79 -34.49 -43.46
C ASP A 244 35.55 -33.26 -42.57
N ILE A 245 35.25 -32.10 -43.16
CA ILE A 245 34.90 -30.89 -42.40
C ILE A 245 33.51 -31.01 -41.76
N LEU A 246 32.62 -31.77 -42.34
CA LEU A 246 31.21 -31.95 -41.89
C LEU A 246 31.06 -33.07 -40.85
N LEU A 247 32.01 -33.99 -40.74
CA LEU A 247 32.05 -35.06 -39.75
C LEU A 247 32.70 -34.63 -38.45
#